data_4cbf741e6b0f318cb53b6d324531899d
#
_entry.id   4cbf741e6b0f318cb53b6d324531899d
#
_cell.length_a   1.000
_cell.length_b   1.000
_cell.length_c   1.000
_cell.angle_alpha   90.00
_cell.angle_beta   90.00
_cell.angle_gamma   90.00
#
_symmetry.space_group_name_H-M   'P 1'
#
loop_
_entity.id
_entity.type
_entity.pdbx_description
1 polymer ?
#
loop_
_entity_poly.entity_id
_entity_poly.type
_entity_poly.pdbx_seq_one_letter_code
_entity_poly.pdbx_strand_id
1 'polypeptide(L)'
;MNKRKTTKKSFIIAAVSFMLTVLLMMGATFAWFTASRTSGTNTIKTADFNVTLQYSSDCKNWTDLDNTSVLFNNVTLAPGEKSAIMYLRIENANSYDVTGEMTIGDIEVDPELTDDTDKLELYSSGVTSAISGDSAITAFWAGTSTALYGNDPISLFNGNIAAKAGDTNGSKIVAIGVALPGGATVPGVTATFNITLGATQEV
;
A
#
# COMPACT_ATOMS: atom_id res chain seq x y z
N MET A 1 18.75 16.35 64.14
CA MET A 1 19.58 15.74 63.06
C MET A 1 18.71 14.97 62.09
N ASN A 2 18.15 15.66 61.05
CA ASN A 2 17.19 15.02 60.10
C ASN A 2 17.45 15.32 58.62
N LYS A 3 18.68 15.72 58.24
CA LYS A 3 19.04 16.11 56.87
C LYS A 3 19.40 14.99 55.92
N ARG A 4 19.66 13.74 56.38
CA ARG A 4 20.11 12.64 55.53
C ARG A 4 18.95 11.86 54.83
N LYS A 5 17.71 11.94 55.33
CA LYS A 5 16.60 11.21 54.74
C LYS A 5 15.97 11.94 53.51
N THR A 6 16.04 13.24 53.47
CA THR A 6 15.53 14.05 52.37
C THR A 6 16.37 13.94 51.09
N THR A 7 17.71 13.84 51.23
CA THR A 7 18.66 13.71 50.12
C THR A 7 18.49 12.41 49.34
N LYS A 8 18.22 11.28 50.06
CA LYS A 8 17.97 9.97 49.38
C LYS A 8 16.66 9.96 48.61
N LYS A 9 15.58 10.55 49.14
CA LYS A 9 14.29 10.66 48.44
C LYS A 9 14.40 11.55 47.20
N SER A 10 15.09 12.66 47.31
CA SER A 10 15.36 13.60 46.20
C SER A 10 16.18 12.93 45.09
N PHE A 11 17.18 12.13 45.43
CA PHE A 11 18.02 11.41 44.49
C PHE A 11 17.22 10.31 43.75
N ILE A 12 16.35 9.59 44.44
CA ILE A 12 15.48 8.56 43.84
C ILE A 12 14.49 9.22 42.86
N ILE A 13 13.89 10.34 43.22
CA ILE A 13 12.96 11.08 42.36
C ILE A 13 13.69 11.59 41.11
N ALA A 14 14.89 12.14 41.27
CA ALA A 14 15.70 12.60 40.13
C ALA A 14 16.07 11.43 39.17
N ALA A 15 16.45 10.28 39.70
CA ALA A 15 16.80 9.10 38.91
C ALA A 15 15.59 8.54 38.15
N VAL A 16 14.41 8.49 38.77
CA VAL A 16 13.17 8.06 38.14
C VAL A 16 12.74 9.04 37.03
N SER A 17 12.82 10.35 37.30
CA SER A 17 12.50 11.38 36.30
C SER A 17 13.44 11.29 35.08
N PHE A 18 14.73 11.07 35.31
CA PHE A 18 15.70 10.89 34.22
C PHE A 18 15.39 9.66 33.37
N MET A 19 15.10 8.50 34.02
CA MET A 19 14.69 7.29 33.31
C MET A 19 13.42 7.51 32.47
N LEU A 20 12.44 8.19 33.02
CA LEU A 20 11.19 8.48 32.30
C LEU A 20 11.42 9.37 31.07
N THR A 21 12.31 10.37 31.21
CA THR A 21 12.69 11.27 30.10
C THR A 21 13.39 10.51 28.98
N VAL A 22 14.29 9.58 29.32
CA VAL A 22 15.00 8.75 28.33
C VAL A 22 14.02 7.82 27.60
N LEU A 23 13.06 7.20 28.33
CA LEU A 23 12.03 6.36 27.73
C LEU A 23 11.09 7.15 26.78
N LEU A 24 10.73 8.38 27.14
CA LEU A 24 9.94 9.27 26.28
C LEU A 24 10.72 9.70 25.03
N MET A 25 12.02 9.97 25.14
CA MET A 25 12.86 10.26 23.98
C MET A 25 13.00 9.08 23.04
N MET A 26 13.15 7.84 23.55
CA MET A 26 13.19 6.64 22.73
C MET A 26 11.85 6.40 22.00
N GLY A 27 10.71 6.62 22.68
CA GLY A 27 9.38 6.47 22.06
C GLY A 27 9.12 7.49 20.95
N ALA A 28 9.64 8.72 21.08
CA ALA A 28 9.45 9.76 20.07
C ALA A 28 10.28 9.52 18.79
N THR A 29 11.43 8.85 18.88
CA THR A 29 12.29 8.55 17.72
C THR A 29 11.68 7.51 16.78
N PHE A 30 10.90 6.55 17.27
CA PHE A 30 10.26 5.55 16.43
C PHE A 30 9.03 6.09 15.66
N ALA A 31 8.38 7.15 16.13
CA ALA A 31 7.22 7.75 15.47
C ALA A 31 7.58 8.57 14.21
N TRP A 32 8.85 8.86 13.98
CA TRP A 32 9.30 9.75 12.90
C TRP A 32 9.51 9.08 11.55
N PHE A 33 9.57 7.75 11.50
CA PHE A 33 10.00 7.02 10.30
C PHE A 33 8.91 6.23 9.59
N THR A 34 7.65 6.33 10.02
CA THR A 34 6.53 5.66 9.36
C THR A 34 5.63 6.68 8.67
N ALA A 35 5.56 6.63 7.36
CA ALA A 35 4.57 7.38 6.58
C ALA A 35 3.64 6.39 5.87
N SER A 36 2.34 6.54 6.06
CA SER A 36 1.33 5.78 5.32
C SER A 36 0.56 6.72 4.38
N ARG A 37 0.31 6.26 3.16
CA ARG A 37 -0.58 6.90 2.20
C ARG A 37 -1.71 5.96 1.88
N THR A 38 -2.92 6.42 2.11
CA THR A 38 -4.15 5.76 1.66
C THR A 38 -4.66 6.53 0.44
N SER A 39 -5.15 5.86 -0.59
CA SER A 39 -5.92 6.53 -1.63
C SER A 39 -7.13 7.14 -0.91
N GLY A 40 -7.10 8.41 -0.68
CA GLY A 40 -8.13 9.08 0.11
C GLY A 40 -7.63 9.92 1.27
N THR A 41 -6.37 9.92 1.68
CA THR A 41 -5.92 10.71 2.84
C THR A 41 -4.52 11.31 2.69
N ASN A 42 -4.40 12.49 3.22
CA ASN A 42 -3.27 13.40 3.37
C ASN A 42 -1.86 12.84 3.25
N THR A 43 -1.07 13.51 2.43
CA THR A 43 0.39 13.39 2.39
C THR A 43 0.98 13.91 3.70
N ILE A 44 1.53 13.04 4.54
CA ILE A 44 2.44 13.47 5.59
C ILE A 44 3.82 13.55 4.96
N LYS A 45 4.26 14.75 4.61
CA LYS A 45 5.64 15.01 4.25
C LYS A 45 6.40 15.32 5.54
N THR A 46 7.20 14.39 6.03
CA THR A 46 8.35 14.75 6.82
C THR A 46 9.40 15.32 5.86
N ALA A 47 10.21 16.30 6.28
CA ALA A 47 11.00 17.14 5.38
C ALA A 47 11.94 16.37 4.42
N ASP A 48 12.23 15.09 4.69
CA ASP A 48 13.18 14.27 3.94
C ASP A 48 12.62 12.91 3.46
N PHE A 49 11.32 12.63 3.63
CA PHE A 49 10.72 11.36 3.23
C PHE A 49 9.80 11.56 2.02
N ASN A 50 10.30 11.23 0.84
CA ASN A 50 9.61 11.45 -0.43
C ASN A 50 9.36 10.11 -1.17
N VAL A 51 8.23 9.48 -0.83
CA VAL A 51 7.73 8.30 -1.52
C VAL A 51 6.34 8.62 -2.07
N THR A 52 6.12 8.33 -3.35
CA THR A 52 4.86 8.60 -4.03
C THR A 52 4.23 7.31 -4.55
N LEU A 53 2.89 7.26 -4.53
CA LEU A 53 2.11 6.22 -5.17
C LEU A 53 1.43 6.82 -6.42
N GLN A 54 1.62 6.16 -7.55
CA GLN A 54 1.13 6.61 -8.85
C GLN A 54 0.43 5.47 -9.57
N TYR A 55 -0.43 5.82 -10.51
CA TYR A 55 -1.09 4.85 -11.38
C TYR A 55 -0.95 5.22 -12.86
N SER A 56 -1.12 4.21 -13.71
CA SER A 56 -1.04 4.35 -15.17
C SER A 56 -1.84 3.24 -15.85
N SER A 57 -2.34 3.49 -17.04
CA SER A 57 -2.91 2.47 -17.93
C SER A 57 -1.91 1.92 -18.95
N ASP A 58 -0.74 2.55 -19.10
CA ASP A 58 0.23 2.23 -20.17
C ASP A 58 1.70 2.13 -19.69
N CYS A 59 1.97 2.28 -18.39
CA CYS A 59 3.32 2.36 -17.79
C CYS A 59 4.20 3.50 -18.34
N LYS A 60 3.63 4.46 -19.02
CA LYS A 60 4.36 5.61 -19.60
C LYS A 60 3.92 6.92 -18.98
N ASN A 61 2.61 7.12 -18.92
CA ASN A 61 2.00 8.31 -18.35
C ASN A 61 1.54 8.01 -16.93
N TRP A 62 2.25 8.58 -15.95
CA TRP A 62 1.99 8.33 -14.54
C TRP A 62 1.26 9.50 -13.90
N THR A 63 0.24 9.20 -13.12
CA THR A 63 -0.55 10.16 -12.36
C THR A 63 -0.46 9.81 -10.88
N ASP A 64 -0.29 10.81 -10.02
CA ASP A 64 -0.28 10.59 -8.57
C ASP A 64 -1.64 10.04 -8.14
N LEU A 65 -1.60 8.98 -7.32
CA LEU A 65 -2.81 8.40 -6.74
C LEU A 65 -3.20 9.23 -5.51
N ASP A 66 -4.37 9.82 -5.56
CA ASP A 66 -4.97 10.61 -4.48
C ASP A 66 -6.38 10.10 -4.14
N ASN A 67 -7.06 10.79 -3.22
CA ASN A 67 -8.42 10.42 -2.79
C ASN A 67 -9.51 10.61 -3.84
N THR A 68 -9.21 11.25 -4.95
CA THR A 68 -10.14 11.44 -6.06
C THR A 68 -9.86 10.50 -7.23
N SER A 69 -8.75 9.75 -7.15
CA SER A 69 -8.32 8.85 -8.20
C SER A 69 -9.17 7.59 -8.24
N VAL A 70 -9.74 7.30 -9.39
CA VAL A 70 -10.54 6.09 -9.64
C VAL A 70 -9.79 5.21 -10.65
N LEU A 71 -9.30 4.06 -10.20
CA LEU A 71 -8.54 3.13 -11.05
C LEU A 71 -9.44 2.34 -12.00
N PHE A 72 -10.57 1.89 -11.51
CA PHE A 72 -11.56 1.12 -12.27
C PHE A 72 -12.88 1.90 -12.28
N ASN A 73 -13.03 2.78 -13.27
CA ASN A 73 -14.23 3.63 -13.36
C ASN A 73 -15.39 2.84 -13.96
N ASN A 74 -16.44 2.59 -13.18
CA ASN A 74 -17.69 1.93 -13.60
C ASN A 74 -17.48 0.64 -14.40
N VAL A 75 -16.53 -0.19 -13.98
CA VAL A 75 -16.29 -1.48 -14.61
C VAL A 75 -17.40 -2.44 -14.19
N THR A 76 -18.28 -2.74 -15.11
CA THR A 76 -19.28 -3.82 -14.95
C THR A 76 -18.77 -5.03 -15.71
N LEU A 77 -18.58 -6.14 -15.03
CA LEU A 77 -18.10 -7.39 -15.61
C LEU A 77 -19.24 -8.40 -15.73
N ALA A 78 -19.36 -9.01 -16.90
CA ALA A 78 -20.15 -10.22 -17.07
C ALA A 78 -19.33 -11.46 -16.67
N PRO A 79 -19.97 -12.60 -16.36
CA PRO A 79 -19.27 -13.85 -16.06
C PRO A 79 -18.23 -14.20 -17.14
N GLY A 80 -16.99 -14.41 -16.74
CA GLY A 80 -15.85 -14.66 -17.61
C GLY A 80 -15.14 -13.42 -18.16
N GLU A 81 -15.66 -12.23 -17.90
CA GLU A 81 -15.01 -10.97 -18.34
C GLU A 81 -13.90 -10.51 -17.39
N LYS A 82 -13.02 -9.71 -17.95
CA LYS A 82 -11.83 -9.16 -17.31
C LYS A 82 -11.76 -7.65 -17.53
N SER A 83 -11.31 -6.92 -16.52
CA SER A 83 -11.06 -5.50 -16.65
C SER A 83 -9.86 -5.18 -17.55
N ALA A 84 -9.63 -3.91 -17.84
CA ALA A 84 -8.31 -3.47 -18.30
C ALA A 84 -7.25 -3.72 -17.22
N ILE A 85 -6.00 -3.96 -17.65
CA ILE A 85 -4.87 -4.03 -16.73
C ILE A 85 -4.44 -2.60 -16.40
N MET A 86 -4.37 -2.31 -15.09
CA MET A 86 -3.88 -1.05 -14.56
C MET A 86 -2.52 -1.27 -13.89
N TYR A 87 -1.72 -0.24 -13.82
CA TYR A 87 -0.38 -0.29 -13.24
C TYR A 87 -0.28 0.68 -12.07
N LEU A 88 0.25 0.21 -10.97
CA LEU A 88 0.57 0.99 -9.78
C LEU A 88 2.08 1.09 -9.65
N ARG A 89 2.60 2.26 -9.33
CA ARG A 89 4.02 2.49 -9.11
C ARG A 89 4.25 3.13 -7.75
N ILE A 90 5.13 2.53 -6.97
CA ILE A 90 5.74 3.19 -5.83
C ILE A 90 7.05 3.80 -6.33
N GLU A 91 7.26 5.08 -6.08
CA GLU A 91 8.47 5.80 -6.46
C GLU A 91 9.15 6.36 -5.21
N ASN A 92 10.44 6.05 -5.06
CA ASN A 92 11.31 6.53 -3.99
C ASN A 92 12.26 7.60 -4.53
N ALA A 93 12.05 8.85 -4.14
CA ALA A 93 12.91 9.98 -4.51
C ALA A 93 13.96 10.30 -3.42
N ASN A 94 14.08 9.47 -2.39
CA ASN A 94 15.06 9.64 -1.33
C ASN A 94 16.44 9.11 -1.76
N SER A 95 17.50 9.61 -1.11
CA SER A 95 18.87 9.15 -1.30
C SER A 95 19.21 7.86 -0.54
N TYR A 96 18.23 7.19 0.04
CA TYR A 96 18.34 5.96 0.82
C TYR A 96 17.22 4.99 0.44
N ASP A 97 17.45 3.72 0.69
CA ASP A 97 16.47 2.67 0.45
C ASP A 97 15.29 2.78 1.41
N VAL A 98 14.11 2.40 0.96
CA VAL A 98 12.91 2.34 1.78
C VAL A 98 12.23 0.98 1.63
N THR A 99 11.65 0.46 2.71
CA THR A 99 10.73 -0.67 2.62
C THR A 99 9.34 -0.13 2.37
N GLY A 100 8.73 -0.52 1.25
CA GLY A 100 7.38 -0.16 0.85
C GLY A 100 6.43 -1.33 0.99
N GLU A 101 5.20 -1.05 1.42
CA GLU A 101 4.10 -1.98 1.44
C GLU A 101 2.90 -1.35 0.74
N MET A 102 2.35 -2.05 -0.25
CA MET A 102 1.14 -1.63 -0.97
C MET A 102 0.05 -2.67 -0.75
N THR A 103 -1.10 -2.23 -0.25
CA THR A 103 -2.24 -3.10 0.06
C THR A 103 -3.53 -2.57 -0.55
N ILE A 104 -4.45 -3.48 -0.83
CA ILE A 104 -5.86 -3.18 -1.08
C ILE A 104 -6.63 -3.47 0.21
N GLY A 105 -7.48 -2.54 0.62
CA GLY A 105 -8.37 -2.69 1.78
C GLY A 105 -9.70 -2.00 1.56
N ASP A 106 -10.55 -2.02 2.60
CA ASP A 106 -11.90 -1.43 2.58
C ASP A 106 -12.70 -1.91 1.36
N ILE A 107 -12.72 -3.24 1.15
CA ILE A 107 -13.36 -3.86 -0.01
C ILE A 107 -14.86 -3.93 0.25
N GLU A 108 -15.64 -3.23 -0.57
CA GLU A 108 -17.10 -3.30 -0.59
C GLU A 108 -17.55 -3.89 -1.93
N VAL A 109 -18.44 -4.87 -1.89
CA VAL A 109 -18.97 -5.57 -3.08
C VAL A 109 -20.48 -5.49 -3.07
N ASP A 110 -21.07 -5.04 -4.19
CA ASP A 110 -22.51 -4.92 -4.39
C ASP A 110 -22.93 -5.64 -5.68
N PRO A 111 -23.91 -6.55 -5.66
CA PRO A 111 -24.54 -7.12 -4.45
C PRO A 111 -23.58 -7.98 -3.63
N GLU A 112 -23.85 -8.10 -2.32
CA GLU A 112 -23.06 -8.98 -1.43
C GLU A 112 -23.06 -10.42 -1.98
N LEU A 113 -21.87 -10.95 -2.21
CA LEU A 113 -21.68 -12.27 -2.79
C LEU A 113 -21.49 -13.31 -1.69
N THR A 114 -22.39 -14.28 -1.64
CA THR A 114 -22.37 -15.35 -0.64
C THR A 114 -21.72 -16.63 -1.14
N ASP A 115 -21.60 -16.79 -2.45
CA ASP A 115 -21.01 -17.98 -3.10
C ASP A 115 -19.57 -17.67 -3.54
N ASP A 116 -18.64 -18.60 -3.28
CA ASP A 116 -17.24 -18.47 -3.67
C ASP A 116 -17.03 -18.40 -5.19
N THR A 117 -17.95 -18.96 -5.97
CA THR A 117 -17.90 -18.93 -7.44
C THR A 117 -18.29 -17.59 -8.05
N ASP A 118 -18.96 -16.74 -7.29
CA ASP A 118 -19.44 -15.43 -7.74
C ASP A 118 -18.49 -14.28 -7.35
N LYS A 119 -17.43 -14.57 -6.57
CA LYS A 119 -16.50 -13.53 -6.08
C LYS A 119 -15.65 -12.99 -7.21
N LEU A 120 -15.50 -11.66 -7.22
CA LEU A 120 -14.51 -10.99 -8.05
C LEU A 120 -13.10 -11.45 -7.67
N GLU A 121 -12.27 -11.68 -8.66
CA GLU A 121 -10.88 -12.07 -8.50
C GLU A 121 -9.95 -10.94 -8.88
N LEU A 122 -9.03 -10.61 -7.97
CA LEU A 122 -7.94 -9.69 -8.19
C LEU A 122 -6.71 -10.45 -8.68
N TYR A 123 -6.19 -10.06 -9.82
CA TYR A 123 -4.90 -10.52 -10.34
C TYR A 123 -3.87 -9.44 -10.11
N SER A 124 -2.68 -9.81 -9.64
CA SER A 124 -1.57 -8.88 -9.46
C SER A 124 -0.25 -9.53 -9.84
N SER A 125 0.67 -8.73 -10.38
CA SER A 125 2.01 -9.17 -10.75
C SER A 125 3.00 -8.00 -10.75
N GLY A 126 4.18 -8.19 -10.16
CA GLY A 126 5.28 -7.26 -10.31
C GLY A 126 5.77 -7.20 -11.77
N VAL A 127 5.92 -6.00 -12.30
CA VAL A 127 6.35 -5.78 -13.69
C VAL A 127 7.42 -4.68 -13.77
N THR A 128 8.16 -4.65 -14.88
CA THR A 128 9.13 -3.58 -15.18
C THR A 128 8.65 -2.66 -16.31
N SER A 129 7.63 -3.10 -17.05
CA SER A 129 7.03 -2.36 -18.16
C SER A 129 5.60 -2.82 -18.37
N ALA A 130 4.87 -2.14 -19.25
CA ALA A 130 3.51 -2.54 -19.62
C ALA A 130 3.48 -3.96 -20.18
N ILE A 131 2.49 -4.73 -19.73
CA ILE A 131 2.19 -6.06 -20.28
C ILE A 131 1.61 -5.85 -21.68
N SER A 132 2.29 -6.35 -22.70
CA SER A 132 1.90 -6.18 -24.09
C SER A 132 2.03 -7.48 -24.89
N GLY A 133 1.12 -7.65 -25.87
CA GLY A 133 1.01 -8.86 -26.68
C GLY A 133 0.20 -9.96 -26.01
N ASP A 134 -0.52 -10.73 -26.84
CA ASP A 134 -1.52 -11.71 -26.40
C ASP A 134 -0.95 -12.75 -25.43
N SER A 135 0.29 -13.21 -25.64
CA SER A 135 0.94 -14.19 -24.78
C SER A 135 1.18 -13.66 -23.36
N ALA A 136 1.67 -12.41 -23.24
CA ALA A 136 1.94 -11.78 -21.93
C ALA A 136 0.64 -11.46 -21.20
N ILE A 137 -0.36 -10.97 -21.91
CA ILE A 137 -1.70 -10.71 -21.36
C ILE A 137 -2.33 -12.04 -20.87
N THR A 138 -2.24 -13.10 -21.68
CA THR A 138 -2.73 -14.43 -21.29
C THR A 138 -2.00 -14.94 -20.05
N ALA A 139 -0.68 -14.80 -20.00
CA ALA A 139 0.12 -15.20 -18.84
C ALA A 139 -0.26 -14.44 -17.56
N PHE A 140 -0.52 -13.13 -17.66
CA PHE A 140 -0.99 -12.34 -16.52
C PHE A 140 -2.30 -12.90 -15.95
N TRP A 141 -3.28 -13.17 -16.82
CA TRP A 141 -4.58 -13.68 -16.41
C TRP A 141 -4.58 -15.20 -16.07
N ALA A 142 -3.51 -15.89 -16.32
CA ALA A 142 -3.27 -17.26 -15.85
C ALA A 142 -2.49 -17.31 -14.53
N GLY A 143 -2.11 -16.17 -13.99
CA GLY A 143 -1.43 -16.05 -12.71
C GLY A 143 -2.35 -16.36 -11.53
N THR A 144 -1.79 -16.22 -10.33
CA THR A 144 -2.55 -16.40 -9.09
C THR A 144 -3.49 -15.22 -8.88
N SER A 145 -4.75 -15.51 -8.59
CA SER A 145 -5.75 -14.53 -8.18
C SER A 145 -6.02 -14.59 -6.68
N THR A 146 -6.55 -13.50 -6.15
CA THR A 146 -7.05 -13.41 -4.78
C THR A 146 -8.48 -12.90 -4.84
N ALA A 147 -9.40 -13.52 -4.12
CA ALA A 147 -10.78 -13.06 -4.09
C ALA A 147 -10.86 -11.65 -3.47
N LEU A 148 -11.52 -10.73 -4.18
CA LEU A 148 -11.88 -9.41 -3.65
C LEU A 148 -13.08 -9.56 -2.73
N TYR A 149 -12.82 -9.96 -1.49
CA TYR A 149 -13.86 -10.22 -0.51
C TYR A 149 -13.31 -10.14 0.92
N GLY A 150 -14.12 -9.62 1.84
CA GLY A 150 -13.79 -9.56 3.26
C GLY A 150 -13.05 -8.29 3.66
N ASN A 151 -12.67 -8.23 4.93
CA ASN A 151 -12.07 -7.05 5.54
C ASN A 151 -10.53 -7.14 5.65
N ASP A 152 -9.94 -8.28 5.28
CA ASP A 152 -8.50 -8.46 5.38
C ASP A 152 -7.79 -7.76 4.21
N PRO A 153 -6.76 -6.95 4.48
CA PRO A 153 -6.01 -6.29 3.42
C PRO A 153 -5.30 -7.29 2.51
N ILE A 154 -5.41 -7.07 1.20
CA ILE A 154 -4.70 -7.86 0.18
C ILE A 154 -3.37 -7.19 -0.12
N SER A 155 -2.25 -7.87 0.15
CA SER A 155 -0.91 -7.35 -0.17
C SER A 155 -0.66 -7.44 -1.68
N LEU A 156 -0.34 -6.29 -2.29
CA LEU A 156 0.08 -6.19 -3.69
C LEU A 156 1.61 -6.19 -3.82
N PHE A 157 2.28 -5.59 -2.87
CA PHE A 157 3.73 -5.47 -2.81
C PHE A 157 4.17 -5.29 -1.36
N ASN A 158 5.25 -5.97 -0.99
CA ASN A 158 5.97 -5.74 0.26
C ASN A 158 7.46 -5.99 -0.01
N GLY A 159 8.30 -4.98 0.18
CA GLY A 159 9.74 -5.13 -0.03
C GLY A 159 10.50 -3.82 -0.22
N ASN A 160 11.78 -3.98 -0.52
CA ASN A 160 12.71 -2.87 -0.69
C ASN A 160 12.48 -2.12 -2.02
N ILE A 161 12.51 -0.79 -1.94
CA ILE A 161 12.52 0.15 -3.05
C ILE A 161 13.84 0.92 -2.96
N ALA A 162 14.70 0.69 -3.94
CA ALA A 162 16.04 1.26 -3.97
C ALA A 162 16.02 2.79 -3.85
N ALA A 163 17.10 3.33 -3.33
CA ALA A 163 17.39 4.75 -3.32
C ALA A 163 17.39 5.35 -4.73
N LYS A 164 17.18 6.66 -4.80
CA LYS A 164 17.41 7.44 -6.02
C LYS A 164 18.88 7.34 -6.45
N ALA A 165 19.11 7.01 -7.71
CA ALA A 165 20.43 6.94 -8.33
C ALA A 165 20.60 8.04 -9.39
N GLY A 166 21.38 9.07 -9.08
CA GLY A 166 21.48 10.26 -9.92
C GLY A 166 20.13 10.97 -10.05
N ASP A 167 19.64 11.14 -11.27
CA ASP A 167 18.33 11.74 -11.54
C ASP A 167 17.18 10.72 -11.62
N THR A 168 17.48 9.43 -11.46
CA THR A 168 16.48 8.36 -11.55
C THR A 168 16.02 7.93 -10.17
N ASN A 169 14.73 8.07 -9.89
CA ASN A 169 14.12 7.58 -8.67
C ASN A 169 14.03 6.05 -8.67
N GLY A 170 14.23 5.44 -7.49
CA GLY A 170 13.94 4.03 -7.31
C GLY A 170 12.45 3.77 -7.46
N SER A 171 12.06 2.66 -8.06
CA SER A 171 10.64 2.36 -8.22
C SER A 171 10.33 0.87 -8.29
N LYS A 172 9.08 0.54 -7.93
CA LYS A 172 8.48 -0.78 -8.15
C LYS A 172 7.11 -0.60 -8.79
N ILE A 173 6.83 -1.43 -9.78
CA ILE A 173 5.58 -1.39 -10.53
C ILE A 173 4.84 -2.71 -10.32
N VAL A 174 3.55 -2.62 -10.04
CA VAL A 174 2.64 -3.76 -9.94
C VAL A 174 1.52 -3.57 -10.96
N ALA A 175 1.32 -4.56 -11.82
CA ALA A 175 0.14 -4.66 -12.67
C ALA A 175 -1.00 -5.27 -11.87
N ILE A 176 -2.20 -4.72 -11.99
CA ILE A 176 -3.42 -5.23 -11.36
C ILE A 176 -4.54 -5.33 -12.38
N GLY A 177 -5.43 -6.28 -12.17
CA GLY A 177 -6.65 -6.44 -12.96
C GLY A 177 -7.69 -7.22 -12.18
N VAL A 178 -8.96 -7.00 -12.51
CA VAL A 178 -10.10 -7.64 -11.86
C VAL A 178 -10.84 -8.50 -12.88
N ALA A 179 -11.26 -9.69 -12.50
CA ALA A 179 -12.05 -10.59 -13.33
C ALA A 179 -13.26 -11.12 -12.56
N LEU A 180 -14.34 -11.37 -13.27
CA LEU A 180 -15.46 -12.15 -12.75
C LEU A 180 -15.35 -13.59 -13.30
N PRO A 181 -15.30 -14.63 -12.43
CA PRO A 181 -15.20 -16.03 -12.89
C PRO A 181 -16.29 -16.40 -13.88
N GLY A 182 -15.94 -17.26 -14.85
CA GLY A 182 -16.91 -17.70 -15.88
C GLY A 182 -18.06 -18.55 -15.34
N GLY A 183 -17.94 -19.06 -14.12
CA GLY A 183 -18.99 -19.78 -13.42
C GLY A 183 -19.92 -18.90 -12.58
N ALA A 184 -19.66 -17.60 -12.53
CA ALA A 184 -20.48 -16.67 -11.75
C ALA A 184 -21.92 -16.63 -12.23
N THR A 185 -22.85 -16.63 -11.29
CA THR A 185 -24.30 -16.64 -11.55
C THR A 185 -24.94 -15.26 -11.39
N VAL A 186 -24.23 -14.33 -10.73
CA VAL A 186 -24.69 -12.97 -10.46
C VAL A 186 -24.08 -12.01 -11.51
N PRO A 187 -24.89 -11.39 -12.36
CA PRO A 187 -24.41 -10.38 -13.30
C PRO A 187 -24.29 -9.00 -12.63
N GLY A 188 -23.37 -8.18 -13.13
CA GLY A 188 -23.32 -6.77 -12.74
C GLY A 188 -22.70 -6.51 -11.37
N VAL A 189 -21.77 -7.36 -10.94
CA VAL A 189 -21.05 -7.18 -9.68
C VAL A 189 -20.16 -5.94 -9.76
N THR A 190 -20.27 -5.07 -8.76
CA THR A 190 -19.40 -3.90 -8.57
C THR A 190 -18.57 -4.06 -7.32
N ALA A 191 -17.29 -3.75 -7.37
CA ALA A 191 -16.45 -3.67 -6.19
C ALA A 191 -15.81 -2.30 -6.07
N THR A 192 -15.77 -1.78 -4.85
CA THR A 192 -14.97 -0.61 -4.48
C THR A 192 -13.92 -1.00 -3.46
N PHE A 193 -12.75 -0.38 -3.52
CA PHE A 193 -11.66 -0.65 -2.59
C PHE A 193 -10.69 0.53 -2.54
N ASN A 194 -9.94 0.61 -1.46
CA ASN A 194 -8.88 1.59 -1.26
C ASN A 194 -7.51 0.95 -1.48
N ILE A 195 -6.57 1.71 -2.04
CA ILE A 195 -5.17 1.33 -2.12
C ILE A 195 -4.38 2.13 -1.11
N THR A 196 -3.66 1.44 -0.24
CA THR A 196 -2.85 2.05 0.81
C THR A 196 -1.38 1.80 0.53
N LEU A 197 -0.55 2.83 0.69
CA LEU A 197 0.90 2.75 0.67
C LEU A 197 1.42 3.01 2.08
N GLY A 198 2.08 2.00 2.67
CA GLY A 198 2.98 2.15 3.81
C GLY A 198 4.42 2.23 3.32
N ALA A 199 5.22 3.11 3.92
CA ALA A 199 6.65 3.14 3.62
C ALA A 199 7.45 3.49 4.88
N THR A 200 8.56 2.77 5.09
CA THR A 200 9.46 2.95 6.24
C THR A 200 10.90 3.04 5.75
N GLN A 201 11.69 3.87 6.40
CA GLN A 201 13.14 3.92 6.17
C GLN A 201 13.80 2.72 6.85
N GLU A 202 14.67 2.03 6.12
CA GLU A 202 15.60 1.08 6.74
C GLU A 202 16.75 1.85 7.42
N VAL A 203 16.98 1.55 8.70
CA VAL A 203 18.04 2.16 9.52
C VAL A 203 19.24 1.23 9.59
#